data_ef760b7edc642f9d791f8a8b472e5164
#
_entry.id   ef760b7edc642f9d791f8a8b472e5164
#
_cell.length_a   1.000
_cell.length_b   1.000
_cell.length_c   1.000
_cell.angle_alpha   90.00
_cell.angle_beta   90.00
_cell.angle_gamma   90.00
#
_symmetry.space_group_name_H-M   'P 1'
#
loop_
_entity.id
_entity.type
_entity.pdbx_description
1 polymer ?
#
loop_
_entity_poly.entity_id
_entity_poly.type
_entity_poly.pdbx_seq_one_letter_code
_entity_poly.pdbx_strand_id
1 'polypeptide(L)'
;DAPQHPATRKGAIRVELEQRLQAASVHGVRAIVVRAGDFFGPQLGNSWFSQGLIKPGRPVATISVPSRGVGHQWSYVPDAARTMVELIERRGTLEPFARFHLGGHWDEDGMQMAQAVQRVAQRHGMRPTLRDFPWWLVWAAAPFVTTLRELLEMRYLWREPIRMDNARVTAVLGREPVTPLDTAVEATLAGLGCLG
;
A
#
# COMPACT_ATOMS: atom_id res chain seq x y z
N ASP A 1 -5.98 9.95 -17.75
CA ASP A 1 -6.50 9.73 -16.39
C ASP A 1 -7.97 9.30 -16.48
N ALA A 2 -8.34 8.22 -15.80
CA ALA A 2 -9.73 7.79 -15.71
C ALA A 2 -10.57 8.79 -14.90
N PRO A 3 -11.87 8.98 -15.22
CA PRO A 3 -12.76 9.79 -14.40
C PRO A 3 -12.80 9.28 -12.96
N GLN A 4 -12.83 10.22 -11.99
CA GLN A 4 -12.85 9.88 -10.57
C GLN A 4 -14.31 9.81 -10.08
N HIS A 5 -14.80 8.59 -9.89
CA HIS A 5 -16.13 8.33 -9.35
C HIS A 5 -16.02 7.60 -7.99
N PRO A 6 -15.80 8.36 -6.88
CA PRO A 6 -15.61 7.74 -5.57
C PRO A 6 -16.90 7.10 -5.07
N ALA A 7 -16.84 5.80 -4.76
CA ALA A 7 -17.94 5.06 -4.15
C ALA A 7 -17.88 5.07 -2.62
N THR A 8 -16.80 5.59 -2.03
CA THR A 8 -16.57 5.60 -0.59
C THR A 8 -16.35 7.03 -0.07
N ARG A 9 -16.67 7.27 1.21
CA ARG A 9 -16.41 8.57 1.86
C ARG A 9 -14.92 8.96 1.81
N LYS A 10 -14.03 8.01 2.07
CA LYS A 10 -12.57 8.23 1.99
C LYS A 10 -12.13 8.58 0.57
N GLY A 11 -12.70 7.90 -0.42
CA GLY A 11 -12.46 8.22 -1.83
C GLY A 11 -12.92 9.63 -2.20
N ALA A 12 -14.11 10.05 -1.76
CA ALA A 12 -14.63 11.40 -2.00
C ALA A 12 -13.73 12.49 -1.40
N ILE A 13 -13.26 12.30 -0.17
CA ILE A 13 -12.33 13.23 0.49
C ILE A 13 -11.01 13.35 -0.30
N ARG A 14 -10.48 12.24 -0.83
CA ARG A 14 -9.25 12.26 -1.65
C ARG A 14 -9.45 12.99 -2.97
N VAL A 15 -10.59 12.77 -3.62
CA VAL A 15 -10.95 13.49 -4.86
C VAL A 15 -11.04 14.99 -4.59
N GLU A 16 -11.74 15.40 -3.54
CA GLU A 16 -11.85 16.80 -3.15
C GLU A 16 -10.47 17.43 -2.85
N LEU A 17 -9.61 16.71 -2.12
CA LEU A 17 -8.24 17.18 -1.85
C LEU A 17 -7.46 17.42 -3.15
N GLU A 18 -7.50 16.48 -4.08
CA GLU A 18 -6.80 16.63 -5.37
C GLU A 18 -7.36 17.80 -6.19
N GLN A 19 -8.68 18.00 -6.20
CA GLN A 19 -9.30 19.15 -6.86
C GLN A 19 -8.85 20.48 -6.26
N ARG A 20 -8.75 20.56 -4.92
CA ARG A 20 -8.24 21.76 -4.22
C ARG A 20 -6.77 22.03 -4.56
N LEU A 21 -5.93 20.99 -4.61
CA LEU A 21 -4.52 21.11 -5.00
C LEU A 21 -4.40 21.57 -6.47
N GLN A 22 -5.22 21.01 -7.35
CA GLN A 22 -5.26 21.42 -8.76
C GLN A 22 -5.72 22.88 -8.92
N ALA A 23 -6.74 23.32 -8.20
CA ALA A 23 -7.17 24.71 -8.20
C ALA A 23 -6.08 25.64 -7.66
N ALA A 24 -5.38 25.28 -6.60
CA ALA A 24 -4.27 26.05 -6.06
C ALA A 24 -3.10 26.19 -7.05
N SER A 25 -2.93 25.22 -7.96
CA SER A 25 -1.84 25.27 -8.94
C SER A 25 -1.99 26.42 -9.95
N VAL A 26 -3.20 26.90 -10.20
CA VAL A 26 -3.47 28.08 -11.04
C VAL A 26 -2.93 29.36 -10.40
N HIS A 27 -2.77 29.37 -9.07
CA HIS A 27 -2.26 30.49 -8.29
C HIS A 27 -0.78 30.36 -7.94
N GLY A 28 0.00 29.58 -8.70
CA GLY A 28 1.45 29.45 -8.55
C GLY A 28 1.91 28.37 -7.54
N VAL A 29 0.98 27.63 -6.92
CA VAL A 29 1.32 26.47 -6.09
C VAL A 29 1.73 25.30 -6.99
N ARG A 30 2.83 24.64 -6.68
CA ARG A 30 3.20 23.37 -7.34
C ARG A 30 2.78 22.19 -6.48
N ALA A 31 2.00 21.28 -7.05
CA ALA A 31 1.52 20.09 -6.37
C ALA A 31 1.93 18.82 -7.13
N ILE A 32 2.57 17.89 -6.43
CA ILE A 32 2.88 16.54 -6.94
C ILE A 32 2.09 15.55 -6.11
N VAL A 33 1.15 14.86 -6.73
CA VAL A 33 0.34 13.82 -6.11
C VAL A 33 0.90 12.46 -6.52
N VAL A 34 1.25 11.64 -5.54
CA VAL A 34 1.72 10.27 -5.77
C VAL A 34 0.70 9.31 -5.18
N ARG A 35 0.08 8.50 -6.04
CA ARG A 35 -0.85 7.44 -5.66
C ARG A 35 -0.11 6.12 -5.61
N ALA A 36 -0.37 5.34 -4.59
CA ALA A 36 0.31 4.08 -4.32
C ALA A 36 -0.68 3.02 -3.83
N GLY A 37 -0.31 1.75 -3.95
CA GLY A 37 -1.01 0.64 -3.30
C GLY A 37 -0.87 0.67 -1.78
N ASP A 38 -1.28 -0.41 -1.10
CA ASP A 38 -1.15 -0.50 0.35
C ASP A 38 0.30 -0.43 0.78
N PHE A 39 0.56 0.43 1.75
CA PHE A 39 1.91 0.67 2.24
C PHE A 39 2.39 -0.41 3.22
N PHE A 40 3.67 -0.79 3.07
CA PHE A 40 4.41 -1.56 4.06
C PHE A 40 5.84 -1.00 4.22
N GLY A 41 6.45 -1.25 5.38
CA GLY A 41 7.80 -0.74 5.66
C GLY A 41 8.16 -0.81 7.14
N PRO A 42 9.45 -0.61 7.50
CA PRO A 42 10.01 -0.93 8.81
C PRO A 42 9.46 -0.10 9.98
N GLN A 43 8.91 1.08 9.74
CA GLN A 43 8.40 1.97 10.79
C GLN A 43 6.89 2.23 10.66
N LEU A 44 6.21 1.46 9.82
CA LEU A 44 4.80 1.68 9.50
C LEU A 44 3.89 0.83 10.41
N GLY A 45 3.62 1.33 11.63
CA GLY A 45 2.77 0.64 12.62
C GLY A 45 1.27 0.65 12.30
N ASN A 46 0.81 1.57 11.43
CA ASN A 46 -0.60 1.71 11.05
C ASN A 46 -0.79 1.42 9.56
N SER A 47 -0.63 0.18 9.15
CA SER A 47 -0.85 -0.29 7.78
C SER A 47 -1.58 -1.61 7.77
N TRP A 48 -2.13 -1.97 6.60
CA TRP A 48 -2.72 -3.31 6.45
C TRP A 48 -1.69 -4.42 6.73
N PHE A 49 -0.44 -4.23 6.30
CA PHE A 49 0.63 -5.18 6.57
C PHE A 49 0.80 -5.43 8.09
N SER A 50 0.91 -4.36 8.88
CA SER A 50 1.19 -4.45 10.33
C SER A 50 -0.05 -4.77 11.18
N GLN A 51 -1.27 -4.52 10.70
CA GLN A 51 -2.50 -4.74 11.47
C GLN A 51 -3.31 -5.94 10.97
N GLY A 52 -3.29 -6.19 9.66
CA GLY A 52 -4.10 -7.22 9.03
C GLY A 52 -3.32 -8.49 8.70
N LEU A 53 -2.05 -8.38 8.30
CA LEU A 53 -1.27 -9.52 7.82
C LEU A 53 -0.49 -10.23 8.94
N ILE A 54 0.18 -9.45 9.79
CA ILE A 54 1.01 -9.94 10.91
C ILE A 54 0.65 -9.22 12.21
N LYS A 55 1.37 -9.56 13.29
CA LYS A 55 1.27 -8.87 14.59
C LYS A 55 2.65 -8.32 14.99
N PRO A 56 2.84 -7.00 14.98
CA PRO A 56 4.12 -6.37 15.36
C PRO A 56 4.55 -6.69 16.79
N GLY A 57 5.86 -6.56 17.05
CA GLY A 57 6.47 -6.70 18.37
C GLY A 57 6.63 -8.14 18.86
N ARG A 58 6.49 -9.13 17.98
CA ARG A 58 6.69 -10.56 18.31
C ARG A 58 7.03 -11.39 17.08
N PRO A 59 7.71 -12.53 17.23
CA PRO A 59 8.01 -13.45 16.14
C PRO A 59 6.76 -13.84 15.35
N VAL A 60 6.91 -13.94 14.01
CA VAL A 60 5.80 -14.26 13.11
C VAL A 60 5.36 -15.70 13.30
N ALA A 61 4.23 -15.92 13.98
CA ALA A 61 3.63 -17.25 14.17
C ALA A 61 2.46 -17.51 13.21
N THR A 62 1.75 -16.47 12.80
CA THR A 62 0.60 -16.58 11.89
C THR A 62 0.63 -15.44 10.91
N ILE A 63 0.32 -15.73 9.66
CA ILE A 63 0.17 -14.77 8.58
C ILE A 63 -1.28 -14.82 8.12
N SER A 64 -1.99 -13.70 8.21
CA SER A 64 -3.39 -13.62 7.76
C SER A 64 -3.45 -13.21 6.29
N VAL A 65 -4.18 -13.97 5.49
CA VAL A 65 -4.38 -13.74 4.05
C VAL A 65 -5.74 -13.06 3.85
N PRO A 66 -5.80 -11.81 3.39
CA PRO A 66 -7.07 -11.08 3.29
C PRO A 66 -7.95 -11.54 2.13
N SER A 67 -7.33 -12.02 1.04
CA SER A 67 -8.02 -12.62 -0.09
C SER A 67 -7.11 -13.62 -0.80
N ARG A 68 -7.73 -14.57 -1.49
CA ARG A 68 -7.03 -15.51 -2.39
C ARG A 68 -7.61 -15.37 -3.79
N GLY A 69 -6.75 -15.43 -4.80
CA GLY A 69 -7.16 -15.31 -6.20
C GLY A 69 -7.53 -13.90 -6.63
N VAL A 70 -7.22 -12.87 -5.81
CA VAL A 70 -7.47 -11.46 -6.16
C VAL A 70 -6.17 -10.69 -6.09
N GLY A 71 -5.78 -10.09 -7.21
CA GLY A 71 -4.56 -9.30 -7.30
C GLY A 71 -4.59 -8.08 -6.38
N HIS A 72 -3.45 -7.78 -5.75
CA HIS A 72 -3.31 -6.66 -4.84
C HIS A 72 -1.98 -5.93 -5.03
N GLN A 73 -1.98 -4.62 -4.84
CA GLN A 73 -0.80 -3.79 -5.06
C GLN A 73 -0.23 -3.29 -3.73
N TRP A 74 1.06 -3.55 -3.54
CA TRP A 74 1.81 -3.14 -2.35
C TRP A 74 2.87 -2.11 -2.70
N SER A 75 3.08 -1.14 -1.82
CA SER A 75 4.08 -0.09 -1.99
C SER A 75 5.01 -0.06 -0.78
N TYR A 76 6.30 -0.30 -1.01
CA TYR A 76 7.32 -0.20 0.01
C TYR A 76 7.61 1.28 0.30
N VAL A 77 7.40 1.72 1.54
CA VAL A 77 7.49 3.15 1.93
C VAL A 77 8.85 3.77 1.60
N PRO A 78 10.00 3.13 1.82
CA PRO A 78 11.30 3.70 1.43
C PRO A 78 11.43 3.94 -0.08
N ASP A 79 10.88 3.06 -0.92
CA ASP A 79 10.91 3.24 -2.39
C ASP A 79 9.96 4.35 -2.83
N ALA A 80 8.76 4.42 -2.23
CA ALA A 80 7.82 5.50 -2.47
C ALA A 80 8.41 6.86 -2.06
N ALA A 81 9.07 6.93 -0.91
CA ALA A 81 9.76 8.15 -0.44
C ALA A 81 10.87 8.56 -1.40
N ARG A 82 11.70 7.61 -1.86
CA ARG A 82 12.75 7.87 -2.86
C ARG A 82 12.16 8.41 -4.15
N THR A 83 11.11 7.79 -4.66
CA THR A 83 10.39 8.26 -5.86
C THR A 83 9.85 9.68 -5.67
N MET A 84 9.28 10.00 -4.51
CA MET A 84 8.81 11.36 -4.21
C MET A 84 9.94 12.38 -4.23
N VAL A 85 11.10 12.06 -3.63
CA VAL A 85 12.28 12.94 -3.65
C VAL A 85 12.77 13.16 -5.08
N GLU A 86 12.93 12.10 -5.87
CA GLU A 86 13.38 12.19 -7.26
C GLU A 86 12.41 13.01 -8.14
N LEU A 87 11.10 12.93 -7.90
CA LEU A 87 10.09 13.75 -8.57
C LEU A 87 10.17 15.23 -8.14
N ILE A 88 10.41 15.50 -6.85
CA ILE A 88 10.60 16.87 -6.34
C ILE A 88 11.84 17.51 -6.94
N GLU A 89 12.94 16.78 -7.09
CA GLU A 89 14.15 17.27 -7.75
C GLU A 89 13.89 17.69 -9.20
N ARG A 90 12.98 17.00 -9.89
CA ARG A 90 12.57 17.30 -11.28
C ARG A 90 11.36 18.26 -11.38
N ARG A 91 10.91 18.84 -10.28
CA ARG A 91 9.70 19.69 -10.25
C ARG A 91 9.67 20.81 -11.30
N GLY A 92 10.85 21.31 -11.70
CA GLY A 92 10.95 22.38 -12.71
C GLY A 92 10.51 21.97 -14.11
N THR A 93 10.53 20.67 -14.42
CA THR A 93 10.14 20.11 -15.74
C THR A 93 8.73 19.54 -15.73
N LEU A 94 8.08 19.46 -14.55
CA LEU A 94 6.72 18.96 -14.40
C LEU A 94 5.69 20.08 -14.56
N GLU A 95 4.45 19.70 -14.87
CA GLU A 95 3.33 20.61 -14.82
C GLU A 95 3.12 21.13 -13.38
N PRO A 96 2.49 22.31 -13.21
CA PRO A 96 2.17 22.85 -11.87
C PRO A 96 1.36 21.88 -11.00
N PHE A 97 0.46 21.10 -11.60
CA PHE A 97 -0.23 19.97 -10.95
C PHE A 97 0.12 18.68 -11.67
N ALA A 98 0.93 17.85 -11.04
CA ALA A 98 1.37 16.58 -11.59
C ALA A 98 0.87 15.38 -10.75
N ARG A 99 0.32 14.37 -11.40
CA ARG A 99 -0.18 13.15 -10.76
C ARG A 99 0.58 11.94 -11.26
N PHE A 100 1.05 11.12 -10.32
CA PHE A 100 1.82 9.92 -10.59
C PHE A 100 1.20 8.72 -9.88
N HIS A 101 1.33 7.53 -10.47
CA HIS A 101 0.96 6.28 -9.86
C HIS A 101 2.22 5.41 -9.71
N LEU A 102 2.36 4.76 -8.56
CA LEU A 102 3.42 3.78 -8.33
C LEU A 102 2.94 2.38 -8.69
N GLY A 103 3.78 1.63 -9.39
CA GLY A 103 3.57 0.22 -9.68
C GLY A 103 3.89 -0.66 -8.46
N GLY A 104 4.97 -0.31 -7.74
CA GLY A 104 5.40 -1.04 -6.54
C GLY A 104 5.51 -2.54 -6.77
N HIS A 105 4.95 -3.33 -5.84
CA HIS A 105 4.87 -4.79 -5.94
C HIS A 105 3.45 -5.21 -6.28
N TRP A 106 3.26 -5.78 -7.46
CA TRP A 106 2.00 -6.39 -7.83
C TRP A 106 1.96 -7.85 -7.36
N ASP A 107 1.05 -8.15 -6.44
CA ASP A 107 0.73 -9.48 -5.96
C ASP A 107 -0.45 -10.02 -6.78
N GLU A 108 -0.18 -10.95 -7.68
CA GLU A 108 -1.11 -11.33 -8.75
C GLU A 108 -2.32 -12.13 -8.24
N ASP A 109 -2.14 -12.88 -7.16
CA ASP A 109 -3.13 -13.78 -6.59
C ASP A 109 -3.48 -13.47 -5.11
N GLY A 110 -2.94 -12.39 -4.54
CA GLY A 110 -3.11 -12.02 -3.15
C GLY A 110 -2.33 -12.90 -2.16
N MET A 111 -1.43 -13.75 -2.67
CA MET A 111 -0.66 -14.69 -1.86
C MET A 111 0.83 -14.38 -1.81
N GLN A 112 1.37 -13.66 -2.80
CA GLN A 112 2.82 -13.47 -2.95
C GLN A 112 3.41 -12.71 -1.76
N MET A 113 2.72 -11.71 -1.22
CA MET A 113 3.15 -11.00 -0.02
C MET A 113 3.18 -11.93 1.20
N ALA A 114 2.15 -12.70 1.42
CA ALA A 114 2.09 -13.65 2.54
C ALA A 114 3.17 -14.74 2.42
N GLN A 115 3.42 -15.23 1.20
CA GLN A 115 4.50 -16.18 0.90
C GLN A 115 5.89 -15.55 1.11
N ALA A 116 6.08 -14.28 0.74
CA ALA A 116 7.34 -13.56 1.00
C ALA A 116 7.60 -13.43 2.51
N VAL A 117 6.58 -13.05 3.29
CA VAL A 117 6.65 -13.03 4.76
C VAL A 117 6.99 -14.41 5.31
N GLN A 118 6.38 -15.47 4.77
CA GLN A 118 6.65 -16.85 5.19
C GLN A 118 8.09 -17.25 4.89
N ARG A 119 8.60 -16.99 3.67
CA ARG A 119 10.00 -17.31 3.29
C ARG A 119 11.00 -16.57 4.18
N VAL A 120 10.77 -15.26 4.41
CA VAL A 120 11.64 -14.46 5.27
C VAL A 120 11.63 -15.01 6.71
N ALA A 121 10.46 -15.24 7.29
CA ALA A 121 10.35 -15.78 8.64
C ALA A 121 11.02 -17.15 8.77
N GLN A 122 10.92 -18.02 7.75
CA GLN A 122 11.59 -19.31 7.73
C GLN A 122 13.13 -19.18 7.72
N ARG A 123 13.70 -18.20 7.00
CA ARG A 123 15.14 -17.91 7.04
C ARG A 123 15.63 -17.54 8.44
N HIS A 124 14.75 -16.97 9.27
CA HIS A 124 15.00 -16.62 10.67
C HIS A 124 14.53 -17.72 11.66
N GLY A 125 14.38 -18.97 11.21
CA GLY A 125 14.07 -20.14 12.06
C GLY A 125 12.61 -20.25 12.52
N MET A 126 11.73 -19.37 12.05
CA MET A 126 10.30 -19.40 12.37
C MET A 126 9.52 -20.33 11.43
N ARG A 127 8.35 -20.80 11.87
CA ARG A 127 7.45 -21.66 11.05
C ARG A 127 6.03 -21.10 11.09
N PRO A 128 5.79 -19.94 10.44
CA PRO A 128 4.47 -19.34 10.47
C PRO A 128 3.44 -20.15 9.67
N THR A 129 2.20 -20.13 10.14
CA THR A 129 1.06 -20.72 9.45
C THR A 129 0.27 -19.64 8.71
N LEU A 130 -0.16 -19.94 7.48
CA LEU A 130 -1.07 -19.07 6.74
C LEU A 130 -2.52 -19.37 7.14
N ARG A 131 -3.29 -18.32 7.41
CA ARG A 131 -4.72 -18.42 7.73
C ARG A 131 -5.49 -17.35 6.96
N ASP A 132 -6.70 -17.65 6.57
CA ASP A 132 -7.56 -16.65 5.96
C ASP A 132 -7.94 -15.59 6.98
N PHE A 133 -7.97 -14.34 6.54
CA PHE A 133 -8.38 -13.22 7.38
C PHE A 133 -9.87 -13.38 7.77
N PRO A 134 -10.22 -13.28 9.05
CA PRO A 134 -11.56 -13.62 9.53
C PRO A 134 -12.56 -12.50 9.24
N TRP A 135 -12.90 -12.26 7.98
CA TRP A 135 -13.87 -11.25 7.56
C TRP A 135 -15.22 -11.36 8.26
N TRP A 136 -15.62 -12.58 8.64
CA TRP A 136 -16.87 -12.81 9.34
C TRP A 136 -16.88 -12.14 10.74
N LEU A 137 -15.73 -12.13 11.45
CA LEU A 137 -15.61 -11.41 12.73
C LEU A 137 -15.71 -9.90 12.53
N VAL A 138 -15.09 -9.38 11.46
CA VAL A 138 -15.21 -7.95 11.11
C VAL A 138 -16.67 -7.59 10.84
N TRP A 139 -17.39 -8.45 10.11
CA TRP A 139 -18.83 -8.27 9.85
C TRP A 139 -19.65 -8.25 11.14
N ALA A 140 -19.43 -9.21 12.03
CA ALA A 140 -20.17 -9.33 13.28
C ALA A 140 -19.91 -8.13 14.23
N ALA A 141 -18.68 -7.60 14.26
CA ALA A 141 -18.30 -6.53 15.17
C ALA A 141 -18.47 -5.10 14.57
N ALA A 142 -18.62 -4.97 13.26
CA ALA A 142 -18.75 -3.67 12.58
C ALA A 142 -19.89 -2.78 13.08
N PRO A 143 -21.08 -3.30 13.49
CA PRO A 143 -22.12 -2.46 14.06
C PRO A 143 -21.70 -1.71 15.33
N PHE A 144 -20.76 -2.28 16.10
CA PHE A 144 -20.32 -1.78 17.40
C PHE A 144 -19.00 -1.02 17.35
N VAL A 145 -18.20 -1.20 16.26
CA VAL A 145 -16.84 -0.65 16.15
C VAL A 145 -16.71 0.12 14.84
N THR A 146 -16.61 1.44 14.93
CA THR A 146 -16.54 2.34 13.77
C THR A 146 -15.38 2.00 12.84
N THR A 147 -14.19 1.68 13.36
CA THR A 147 -13.03 1.31 12.55
C THR A 147 -13.29 0.05 11.70
N LEU A 148 -14.02 -0.93 12.24
CA LEU A 148 -14.35 -2.14 11.49
C LEU A 148 -15.40 -1.87 10.40
N ARG A 149 -16.32 -0.94 10.64
CA ARG A 149 -17.28 -0.46 9.63
C ARG A 149 -16.55 0.23 8.48
N GLU A 150 -15.58 1.09 8.78
CA GLU A 150 -14.73 1.73 7.77
C GLU A 150 -13.85 0.73 7.02
N LEU A 151 -13.41 -0.32 7.69
CA LEU A 151 -12.67 -1.41 7.07
C LEU A 151 -13.53 -2.17 6.04
N LEU A 152 -14.80 -2.43 6.37
CA LEU A 152 -15.74 -3.05 5.42
C LEU A 152 -16.00 -2.17 4.19
N GLU A 153 -16.02 -0.83 4.35
CA GLU A 153 -16.12 0.10 3.23
C GLU A 153 -14.93 -0.04 2.26
N MET A 154 -13.74 -0.35 2.78
CA MET A 154 -12.53 -0.54 1.98
C MET A 154 -12.35 -1.98 1.47
N ARG A 155 -13.26 -2.90 1.80
CA ARG A 155 -13.13 -4.33 1.45
C ARG A 155 -13.07 -4.60 -0.06
N TYR A 156 -13.58 -3.69 -0.89
CA TYR A 156 -13.52 -3.82 -2.36
C TYR A 156 -12.08 -3.96 -2.86
N LEU A 157 -11.08 -3.34 -2.19
CA LEU A 157 -9.65 -3.48 -2.50
C LEU A 157 -9.13 -4.93 -2.41
N TRP A 158 -9.86 -5.80 -1.69
CA TRP A 158 -9.55 -7.21 -1.52
C TRP A 158 -10.49 -8.13 -2.32
N ARG A 159 -11.36 -7.55 -3.15
CA ARG A 159 -12.33 -8.27 -4.00
C ARG A 159 -12.15 -7.99 -5.48
N GLU A 160 -11.50 -6.88 -5.80
CA GLU A 160 -11.27 -6.43 -7.17
C GLU A 160 -9.78 -6.18 -7.39
N PRO A 161 -9.19 -6.73 -8.47
CA PRO A 161 -7.77 -6.52 -8.76
C PRO A 161 -7.58 -5.10 -9.31
N ILE A 162 -7.17 -4.17 -8.45
CA ILE A 162 -6.89 -2.78 -8.82
C ILE A 162 -5.37 -2.62 -8.97
N ARG A 163 -4.94 -2.44 -10.22
CA ARG A 163 -3.53 -2.23 -10.55
C ARG A 163 -3.32 -0.83 -11.12
N MET A 164 -2.42 -0.08 -10.52
CA MET A 164 -2.01 1.23 -11.01
C MET A 164 -0.87 1.10 -12.01
N ASP A 165 -0.95 1.87 -13.09
CA ASP A 165 0.08 1.95 -14.13
C ASP A 165 1.12 3.01 -13.76
N ASN A 166 2.40 2.64 -13.73
CA ASN A 166 3.53 3.51 -13.41
C ASN A 166 4.22 4.11 -14.65
N ALA A 167 3.63 4.03 -15.83
CA ALA A 167 4.26 4.48 -17.08
C ALA A 167 4.73 5.94 -16.98
N ARG A 168 3.96 6.81 -16.32
CA ARG A 168 4.34 8.21 -16.15
C ARG A 168 5.54 8.42 -15.23
N VAL A 169 5.65 7.67 -14.13
CA VAL A 169 6.84 7.67 -13.26
C VAL A 169 8.06 7.24 -14.06
N THR A 170 7.92 6.13 -14.77
CA THR A 170 9.00 5.57 -15.60
C THR A 170 9.42 6.53 -16.71
N ALA A 171 8.48 7.23 -17.36
CA ALA A 171 8.78 8.22 -18.38
C ALA A 171 9.59 9.40 -17.83
N VAL A 172 9.32 9.84 -16.59
CA VAL A 172 10.01 10.99 -15.98
C VAL A 172 11.33 10.61 -15.33
N LEU A 173 11.39 9.47 -14.66
CA LEU A 173 12.55 9.04 -13.87
C LEU A 173 13.46 8.04 -14.59
N GLY A 174 13.01 7.48 -15.75
CA GLY A 174 13.69 6.38 -16.45
C GLY A 174 13.37 5.00 -15.86
N ARG A 175 13.04 4.95 -14.56
CA ARG A 175 12.64 3.75 -13.81
C ARG A 175 11.86 4.14 -12.57
N GLU A 176 11.09 3.21 -12.04
CA GLU A 176 10.57 3.29 -10.67
C GLU A 176 11.56 2.58 -9.72
N PRO A 177 12.00 3.21 -8.61
CA PRO A 177 12.77 2.52 -7.59
C PRO A 177 11.92 1.41 -6.95
N VAL A 178 12.37 0.16 -7.03
CA VAL A 178 11.69 -1.00 -6.43
C VAL A 178 12.73 -1.90 -5.77
N THR A 179 12.69 -2.00 -4.46
CA THR A 179 13.50 -2.95 -3.68
C THR A 179 12.94 -4.37 -3.86
N PRO A 180 13.76 -5.42 -4.05
CA PRO A 180 13.27 -6.79 -4.15
C PRO A 180 12.34 -7.15 -2.98
N LEU A 181 11.23 -7.83 -3.27
CA LEU A 181 10.13 -8.06 -2.31
C LEU A 181 10.63 -8.69 -0.99
N ASP A 182 11.41 -9.76 -1.05
CA ASP A 182 11.91 -10.44 0.15
C ASP A 182 12.83 -9.54 0.99
N THR A 183 13.62 -8.67 0.34
CA THR A 183 14.47 -7.68 1.03
C THR A 183 13.62 -6.62 1.73
N ALA A 184 12.61 -6.11 1.05
CA ALA A 184 11.69 -5.12 1.61
C ALA A 184 10.88 -5.69 2.79
N VAL A 185 10.44 -6.96 2.66
CA VAL A 185 9.73 -7.68 3.72
C VAL A 185 10.65 -7.93 4.92
N GLU A 186 11.89 -8.34 4.70
CA GLU A 186 12.86 -8.57 5.78
C GLU A 186 13.12 -7.30 6.59
N ALA A 187 13.39 -6.19 5.90
CA ALA A 187 13.55 -4.89 6.56
C ALA A 187 12.28 -4.47 7.32
N THR A 188 11.10 -4.75 6.75
CA THR A 188 9.81 -4.46 7.40
C THR A 188 9.62 -5.28 8.67
N LEU A 189 9.85 -6.59 8.63
CA LEU A 189 9.72 -7.47 9.79
C LEU A 189 10.72 -7.12 10.88
N ALA A 190 11.98 -6.78 10.51
CA ALA A 190 13.00 -6.32 11.45
C ALA A 190 12.55 -5.03 12.14
N GLY A 191 12.13 -4.02 11.38
CA GLY A 191 11.70 -2.73 11.92
C GLY A 191 10.42 -2.80 12.76
N LEU A 192 9.56 -3.79 12.53
CA LEU A 192 8.37 -4.06 13.33
C LEU A 192 8.63 -4.98 14.53
N GLY A 193 9.90 -5.37 14.79
CA GLY A 193 10.26 -6.26 15.89
C GLY A 193 9.69 -7.68 15.77
N CYS A 194 9.60 -8.19 14.53
CA CYS A 194 9.03 -9.50 14.22
C CYS A 194 10.07 -10.58 13.91
N LEU A 195 11.33 -10.21 13.74
CA LEU A 195 12.47 -11.13 13.63
C LEU A 195 13.11 -11.23 15.01
N GLY A 196 13.19 -12.43 15.56
CA GLY A 196 13.80 -12.71 16.86
C GLY A 196 15.33 -12.55 16.86
#